data_16a2b187705ea2b4edfe4f0e449cf870
#
_entry.id   16a2b187705ea2b4edfe4f0e449cf870
#
_cell.length_a   1.000
_cell.length_b   1.000
_cell.length_c   1.000
_cell.angle_alpha   90.00
_cell.angle_beta   90.00
_cell.angle_gamma   90.00
#
_symmetry.space_group_name_H-M   'P 1'
#
loop_
_entity.id
_entity.type
_entity.pdbx_description
1 polymer ?
#
loop_
_entity_poly.entity_id
_entity_poly.type
_entity_poly.pdbx_seq_one_letter_code
_entity_poly.pdbx_strand_id
1 'polypeptide(L)'
;MLIDVVVANESHVGYADEICEEILISARERGTGIARRTPEYVSEKILAGKAVIAIAEDGRFAGFSYIETWGGKQYVANSGLIVAHGFRGIGLAMRIKRRIFQLSRELFPDAKIFSITTGAAVMKMNYELGFRPVTFAA
;
A
#
# COMPACT_ATOMS: atom_id res chain seq x y z
N MET A 1 14.32 -15.65 -5.56
CA MET A 1 13.77 -15.60 -4.18
C MET A 1 12.26 -15.50 -4.25
N LEU A 2 11.58 -16.36 -3.50
CA LEU A 2 10.13 -16.31 -3.41
C LEU A 2 9.70 -15.19 -2.46
N ILE A 3 8.66 -14.46 -2.88
CA ILE A 3 8.07 -13.39 -2.07
C ILE A 3 6.58 -13.63 -2.00
N ASP A 4 6.06 -13.75 -0.79
CA ASP A 4 4.62 -13.91 -0.55
C ASP A 4 3.96 -12.55 -0.42
N VAL A 5 2.89 -12.34 -1.17
CA VAL A 5 2.07 -11.13 -1.09
C VAL A 5 0.72 -11.56 -0.51
N VAL A 6 0.46 -11.16 0.72
CA VAL A 6 -0.69 -11.65 1.49
C VAL A 6 -1.41 -10.53 2.22
N VAL A 7 -2.65 -10.75 2.57
CA VAL A 7 -3.36 -9.85 3.49
C VAL A 7 -2.66 -9.94 4.85
N ALA A 8 -2.27 -8.78 5.39
CA ALA A 8 -1.55 -8.74 6.65
C ALA A 8 -2.46 -9.12 7.82
N ASN A 9 -1.89 -9.76 8.82
CA ASN A 9 -2.59 -10.19 10.04
C ASN A 9 -1.71 -9.92 11.28
N GLU A 10 -2.18 -10.35 12.44
CA GLU A 10 -1.50 -10.08 13.71
C GLU A 10 -0.04 -10.55 13.74
N SER A 11 0.32 -11.60 12.98
CA SER A 11 1.70 -12.08 12.92
C SER A 11 2.66 -11.09 12.26
N HIS A 12 2.12 -10.07 11.58
CA HIS A 12 2.91 -9.07 10.84
C HIS A 12 3.08 -7.75 11.61
N VAL A 13 2.50 -7.61 12.78
CA VAL A 13 2.58 -6.35 13.56
C VAL A 13 4.03 -5.98 13.88
N GLY A 14 4.90 -6.96 14.05
CA GLY A 14 6.32 -6.72 14.31
C GLY A 14 7.06 -5.98 13.20
N TYR A 15 6.49 -5.89 12.00
CA TYR A 15 7.07 -5.12 10.89
C TYR A 15 6.67 -3.64 10.87
N ALA A 16 5.81 -3.19 11.78
CA ALA A 16 5.25 -1.84 11.72
C ALA A 16 6.32 -0.74 11.75
N ASP A 17 7.35 -0.87 12.58
CA ASP A 17 8.44 0.11 12.64
C ASP A 17 9.20 0.18 11.33
N GLU A 18 9.53 -0.97 10.77
CA GLU A 18 10.27 -1.06 9.50
C GLU A 18 9.45 -0.50 8.34
N ILE A 19 8.15 -0.76 8.32
CA ILE A 19 7.23 -0.21 7.32
C ILE A 19 7.25 1.31 7.37
N CYS A 20 7.13 1.89 8.57
CA CYS A 20 7.14 3.34 8.75
C CYS A 20 8.46 3.96 8.31
N GLU A 21 9.57 3.31 8.62
CA GLU A 21 10.89 3.78 8.23
C GLU A 21 11.05 3.78 6.70
N GLU A 22 10.63 2.72 6.02
CA GLU A 22 10.69 2.63 4.56
C GLU A 22 9.81 3.68 3.89
N ILE A 23 8.63 3.95 4.42
CA ILE A 23 7.76 5.01 3.92
C ILE A 23 8.46 6.37 4.02
N LEU A 24 9.09 6.64 5.15
CA LEU A 24 9.79 7.90 5.38
C LEU A 24 11.00 8.07 4.46
N ILE A 25 11.80 7.02 4.30
CA ILE A 25 12.97 7.03 3.42
C ILE A 25 12.54 7.28 1.96
N SER A 26 11.53 6.56 1.49
CA SER A 26 11.03 6.71 0.12
C SER A 26 10.54 8.11 -0.17
N ALA A 27 9.94 8.75 0.80
CA ALA A 27 9.47 10.11 0.64
C ALA A 27 10.61 11.11 0.55
N ARG A 28 11.61 10.95 1.38
CA ARG A 28 12.81 11.79 1.32
C ARG A 28 13.49 11.68 -0.03
N GLU A 29 13.58 10.47 -0.58
CA GLU A 29 14.17 10.23 -1.90
C GLU A 29 13.40 10.94 -3.01
N ARG A 30 12.06 10.99 -2.91
CA ARG A 30 11.24 11.68 -3.90
C ARG A 30 11.18 13.19 -3.70
N GLY A 31 11.73 13.69 -2.59
CA GLY A 31 11.67 15.10 -2.25
C GLY A 31 10.26 15.58 -1.94
N THR A 32 9.34 14.68 -1.61
CA THR A 32 7.97 15.03 -1.28
C THR A 32 7.83 15.21 0.23
N GLY A 33 7.04 16.20 0.63
CA GLY A 33 6.59 16.30 2.01
C GLY A 33 5.61 15.19 2.30
N ILE A 34 5.74 14.53 3.45
CA ILE A 34 4.83 13.46 3.80
C ILE A 34 4.25 13.63 5.16
N ALA A 35 2.98 13.24 5.27
CA ALA A 35 2.40 12.92 6.53
C ALA A 35 3.10 11.66 7.09
N ARG A 36 3.69 11.78 8.27
CA ARG A 36 4.32 10.64 8.92
C ARG A 36 3.27 9.59 9.25
N ARG A 37 3.62 8.32 9.04
CA ARG A 37 2.82 7.20 9.54
C ARG A 37 3.46 6.72 10.84
N THR A 38 2.64 6.50 11.85
CA THR A 38 3.13 5.94 13.12
C THR A 38 3.03 4.42 13.10
N PRO A 39 3.88 3.71 13.86
CA PRO A 39 3.74 2.26 13.97
C PRO A 39 2.38 1.83 14.50
N GLU A 40 1.76 2.60 15.38
CA GLU A 40 0.42 2.34 15.90
C GLU A 40 -0.62 2.40 14.80
N TYR A 41 -0.54 3.39 13.92
CA TYR A 41 -1.45 3.53 12.79
C TYR A 41 -1.32 2.36 11.83
N VAL A 42 -0.09 1.98 11.49
CA VAL A 42 0.18 0.84 10.62
C VAL A 42 -0.34 -0.45 11.26
N SER A 43 -0.10 -0.64 12.56
CA SER A 43 -0.58 -1.81 13.30
C SER A 43 -2.10 -1.90 13.29
N GLU A 44 -2.81 -0.79 13.42
CA GLU A 44 -4.28 -0.78 13.32
C GLU A 44 -4.75 -1.30 11.96
N LYS A 45 -4.11 -0.88 10.88
CA LYS A 45 -4.46 -1.35 9.53
C LYS A 45 -4.21 -2.86 9.38
N ILE A 46 -3.10 -3.32 9.92
CA ILE A 46 -2.75 -4.75 9.90
C ILE A 46 -3.79 -5.57 10.66
N LEU A 47 -4.10 -5.16 11.89
CA LEU A 47 -5.05 -5.88 12.75
C LEU A 47 -6.48 -5.83 12.23
N ALA A 48 -6.84 -4.76 11.52
CA ALA A 48 -8.15 -4.61 10.92
C ALA A 48 -8.34 -5.41 9.62
N GLY A 49 -7.30 -6.07 9.13
CA GLY A 49 -7.36 -6.78 7.86
C GLY A 49 -7.43 -5.88 6.63
N LYS A 50 -6.94 -4.64 6.76
CA LYS A 50 -7.01 -3.60 5.72
C LYS A 50 -5.65 -3.29 5.12
N ALA A 51 -4.73 -4.23 5.17
CA ALA A 51 -3.39 -4.06 4.64
C ALA A 51 -2.93 -5.32 3.91
N VAL A 52 -2.03 -5.11 2.96
CA VAL A 52 -1.34 -6.17 2.24
C VAL A 52 0.15 -6.02 2.52
N ILE A 53 0.80 -7.13 2.82
CA ILE A 53 2.23 -7.15 3.10
C ILE A 53 2.93 -8.16 2.20
N ALA A 54 4.14 -7.83 1.79
CA ALA A 54 5.01 -8.72 1.04
C ALA A 54 6.20 -9.11 1.90
N ILE A 55 6.41 -10.41 2.08
CA ILE A 55 7.48 -10.97 2.90
C ILE A 55 8.29 -11.94 2.05
N ALA A 56 9.61 -11.78 2.05
CA ALA A 56 10.51 -12.71 1.38
C ALA A 56 10.58 -14.03 2.13
N GLU A 57 11.01 -15.09 1.45
CA GLU A 57 11.09 -16.43 2.05
C GLU A 57 12.02 -16.51 3.27
N ASP A 58 12.98 -15.59 3.36
CA ASP A 58 13.90 -15.51 4.52
C ASP A 58 13.36 -14.63 5.66
N GLY A 59 12.12 -14.17 5.55
CA GLY A 59 11.46 -13.35 6.58
C GLY A 59 11.69 -11.86 6.48
N ARG A 60 12.42 -11.38 5.47
CA ARG A 60 12.63 -9.93 5.29
C ARG A 60 11.38 -9.26 4.77
N PHE A 61 11.12 -8.06 5.28
CA PHE A 61 10.05 -7.20 4.78
C PHE A 61 10.38 -6.74 3.34
N ALA A 62 9.43 -6.95 2.43
CA ALA A 62 9.61 -6.59 1.02
C ALA A 62 8.68 -5.48 0.54
N GLY A 63 7.48 -5.35 1.09
CA GLY A 63 6.56 -4.31 0.66
C GLY A 63 5.25 -4.27 1.43
N PHE A 64 4.48 -3.20 1.21
CA PHE A 64 3.26 -2.93 1.98
C PHE A 64 2.33 -2.00 1.22
N SER A 65 1.04 -2.08 1.50
CA SER A 65 0.02 -1.11 1.12
C SER A 65 -1.17 -1.27 2.04
N TYR A 66 -1.99 -0.24 2.20
CA TYR A 66 -3.15 -0.31 3.07
C TYR A 66 -4.34 0.46 2.50
N ILE A 67 -5.50 0.25 3.11
CA ILE A 67 -6.78 0.83 2.69
C ILE A 67 -7.17 1.94 3.66
N GLU A 68 -7.54 3.10 3.09
CA GLU A 68 -8.23 4.17 3.80
C GLU A 68 -9.68 4.22 3.33
N THR A 69 -10.60 4.56 4.22
CA THR A 69 -12.01 4.73 3.88
C THR A 69 -12.54 6.06 4.39
N TRP A 70 -13.52 6.60 3.69
CA TRP A 70 -14.25 7.78 4.13
C TRP A 70 -15.66 7.80 3.52
N GLY A 71 -16.46 8.80 3.91
CA GLY A 71 -17.82 8.92 3.39
C GLY A 71 -18.72 7.75 3.74
N GLY A 72 -18.61 7.22 4.99
CA GLY A 72 -19.41 6.08 5.39
C GLY A 72 -19.07 4.80 4.63
N LYS A 73 -17.80 4.64 4.26
CA LYS A 73 -17.28 3.50 3.49
C LYS A 73 -17.74 3.47 2.03
N GLN A 74 -18.19 4.61 1.51
CA GLN A 74 -18.52 4.76 0.09
C GLN A 74 -17.29 4.96 -0.79
N TYR A 75 -16.20 5.41 -0.19
CA TYR A 75 -14.94 5.72 -0.87
C TYR A 75 -13.80 4.99 -0.21
N VAL A 76 -12.95 4.41 -1.03
CA VAL A 76 -11.79 3.63 -0.58
C VAL A 76 -10.56 4.13 -1.32
N ALA A 77 -9.49 4.40 -0.60
CA ALA A 77 -8.20 4.72 -1.21
C ALA A 77 -7.20 3.61 -0.92
N ASN A 78 -6.47 3.21 -1.95
CA ASN A 78 -5.29 2.37 -1.80
C ASN A 78 -4.10 3.29 -1.56
N SER A 79 -3.50 3.18 -0.41
CA SER A 79 -2.48 4.11 0.09
C SER A 79 -1.23 3.39 0.57
N GLY A 80 -0.17 4.18 0.77
CA GLY A 80 1.04 3.69 1.41
C GLY A 80 1.80 2.62 0.66
N LEU A 81 1.63 2.54 -0.67
CA LEU A 81 2.36 1.57 -1.48
C LEU A 81 3.86 1.82 -1.35
N ILE A 82 4.56 0.84 -0.81
CA ILE A 82 6.00 0.88 -0.60
C ILE A 82 6.63 -0.45 -0.95
N VAL A 83 7.77 -0.41 -1.62
CA VAL A 83 8.62 -1.57 -1.87
C VAL A 83 9.96 -1.29 -1.23
N ALA A 84 10.41 -2.20 -0.37
CA ALA A 84 11.67 -2.05 0.33
C ALA A 84 12.86 -2.06 -0.63
N HIS A 85 13.93 -1.35 -0.25
CA HIS A 85 15.17 -1.38 -1.00
C HIS A 85 15.67 -2.83 -1.11
N GLY A 86 16.21 -3.19 -2.24
CA GLY A 86 16.62 -4.57 -2.50
C GLY A 86 15.55 -5.45 -3.13
N PHE A 87 14.30 -5.01 -3.10
CA PHE A 87 13.17 -5.73 -3.74
C PHE A 87 12.55 -4.95 -4.88
N ARG A 88 13.13 -3.81 -5.24
CA ARG A 88 12.65 -2.97 -6.34
C ARG A 88 13.08 -3.54 -7.68
N GLY A 89 12.32 -3.21 -8.72
CA GLY A 89 12.66 -3.61 -10.10
C GLY A 89 12.31 -5.04 -10.48
N ILE A 90 11.53 -5.75 -9.65
CA ILE A 90 11.13 -7.15 -9.90
C ILE A 90 9.62 -7.31 -10.04
N GLY A 91 8.89 -6.22 -10.26
CA GLY A 91 7.44 -6.27 -10.45
C GLY A 91 6.63 -6.44 -9.18
N LEU A 92 7.25 -6.33 -8.01
CA LEU A 92 6.58 -6.54 -6.73
C LEU A 92 5.52 -5.47 -6.44
N ALA A 93 5.79 -4.22 -6.81
CA ALA A 93 4.83 -3.12 -6.60
C ALA A 93 3.48 -3.43 -7.26
N MET A 94 3.50 -3.95 -8.49
CA MET A 94 2.27 -4.32 -9.20
C MET A 94 1.54 -5.47 -8.51
N ARG A 95 2.27 -6.46 -8.00
CA ARG A 95 1.67 -7.58 -7.27
C ARG A 95 0.96 -7.10 -6.01
N ILE A 96 1.60 -6.21 -5.25
CA ILE A 96 1.01 -5.60 -4.05
C ILE A 96 -0.22 -4.79 -4.44
N LYS A 97 -0.10 -3.97 -5.47
CA LYS A 97 -1.18 -3.11 -5.92
C LYS A 97 -2.40 -3.89 -6.37
N ARG A 98 -2.20 -4.96 -7.11
CA ARG A 98 -3.30 -5.85 -7.52
C ARG A 98 -3.98 -6.48 -6.31
N ARG A 99 -3.20 -6.91 -5.33
CA ARG A 99 -3.76 -7.56 -4.15
C ARG A 99 -4.54 -6.60 -3.27
N ILE A 100 -4.05 -5.37 -3.09
CA ILE A 100 -4.78 -4.38 -2.29
C ILE A 100 -6.05 -3.91 -3.00
N PHE A 101 -6.01 -3.80 -4.32
CA PHE A 101 -7.21 -3.51 -5.11
C PHE A 101 -8.25 -4.61 -4.93
N GLN A 102 -7.83 -5.86 -5.06
CA GLN A 102 -8.70 -7.02 -4.89
C GLN A 102 -9.31 -7.04 -3.48
N LEU A 103 -8.49 -6.80 -2.45
CA LEU A 103 -8.96 -6.72 -1.07
C LEU A 103 -10.00 -5.62 -0.90
N SER A 104 -9.76 -4.46 -1.52
CA SER A 104 -10.71 -3.35 -1.48
C SER A 104 -12.07 -3.75 -2.05
N ARG A 105 -12.09 -4.48 -3.15
CA ARG A 105 -13.33 -4.98 -3.75
C ARG A 105 -14.01 -6.03 -2.88
N GLU A 106 -13.23 -6.90 -2.24
CA GLU A 106 -13.77 -7.94 -1.35
C GLU A 106 -14.44 -7.33 -0.12
N LEU A 107 -13.79 -6.32 0.49
CA LEU A 107 -14.28 -5.68 1.72
C LEU A 107 -15.34 -4.62 1.45
N PHE A 108 -15.26 -3.92 0.33
CA PHE A 108 -16.15 -2.80 0.00
C PHE A 108 -16.62 -2.91 -1.46
N PRO A 109 -17.49 -3.87 -1.77
CA PRO A 109 -17.83 -4.18 -3.16
C PRO A 109 -18.51 -3.03 -3.91
N ASP A 110 -19.19 -2.15 -3.20
CA ASP A 110 -19.93 -1.03 -3.81
C ASP A 110 -19.19 0.30 -3.74
N ALA A 111 -18.00 0.34 -3.14
CA ALA A 111 -17.25 1.57 -2.97
C ALA A 111 -16.54 1.97 -4.25
N LYS A 112 -16.32 3.28 -4.41
CA LYS A 112 -15.39 3.80 -5.42
C LYS A 112 -13.98 3.68 -4.88
N ILE A 113 -13.09 3.12 -5.69
CA ILE A 113 -11.69 2.89 -5.30
C ILE A 113 -10.80 3.93 -5.96
N PHE A 114 -9.99 4.60 -5.15
CA PHE A 114 -9.04 5.60 -5.58
C PHE A 114 -7.62 5.14 -5.28
N SER A 115 -6.68 5.60 -6.09
CA SER A 115 -5.26 5.46 -5.79
C SER A 115 -4.63 6.84 -5.85
N ILE A 116 -4.10 7.29 -4.73
CA ILE A 116 -3.49 8.61 -4.62
C ILE A 116 -1.98 8.44 -4.77
N THR A 117 -1.40 9.10 -5.77
CA THR A 117 0.02 9.01 -6.00
C THR A 117 0.55 10.26 -6.66
N THR A 118 1.83 10.56 -6.39
CA THR A 118 2.58 11.59 -7.10
C THR A 118 3.66 10.98 -7.99
N GLY A 119 3.84 9.66 -7.97
CA GLY A 119 4.88 8.96 -8.73
C GLY A 119 4.41 8.54 -10.11
N ALA A 120 5.19 8.85 -11.16
CA ALA A 120 4.87 8.46 -12.52
C ALA A 120 4.76 6.94 -12.71
N ALA A 121 5.62 6.17 -12.05
CA ALA A 121 5.59 4.71 -12.12
C ALA A 121 4.28 4.15 -11.54
N VAL A 122 3.80 4.70 -10.43
CA VAL A 122 2.54 4.27 -9.82
C VAL A 122 1.35 4.71 -10.66
N MET A 123 1.41 5.90 -11.28
CA MET A 123 0.38 6.34 -12.23
C MET A 123 0.23 5.36 -13.38
N LYS A 124 1.34 4.88 -13.93
CA LYS A 124 1.32 3.90 -15.01
C LYS A 124 0.68 2.58 -14.55
N MET A 125 1.03 2.09 -13.36
CA MET A 125 0.42 0.89 -12.78
C MET A 125 -1.08 1.08 -12.57
N ASN A 126 -1.49 2.23 -12.08
CA ASN A 126 -2.91 2.56 -11.90
C ASN A 126 -3.66 2.48 -13.22
N TYR A 127 -3.09 3.06 -14.26
CA TYR A 127 -3.71 3.04 -15.59
C TYR A 127 -3.88 1.60 -16.10
N GLU A 128 -2.85 0.76 -15.94
CA GLU A 128 -2.90 -0.65 -16.34
C GLU A 128 -3.97 -1.44 -15.58
N LEU A 129 -4.28 -1.05 -14.33
CA LEU A 129 -5.33 -1.66 -13.52
C LEU A 129 -6.72 -1.09 -13.79
N GLY A 130 -6.85 -0.12 -14.71
CA GLY A 130 -8.12 0.48 -15.06
C GLY A 130 -8.50 1.72 -14.27
N PHE A 131 -7.62 2.24 -13.43
CA PHE A 131 -7.85 3.53 -12.79
C PHE A 131 -7.79 4.65 -13.81
N ARG A 132 -8.65 5.63 -13.65
CA ARG A 132 -8.65 6.83 -14.48
C ARG A 132 -8.18 8.02 -13.67
N PRO A 133 -7.33 8.90 -14.25
CA PRO A 133 -6.92 10.09 -13.54
C PRO A 133 -8.11 11.00 -13.29
N VAL A 134 -8.18 11.55 -12.09
CA VAL A 134 -9.14 12.58 -11.72
C VAL A 134 -8.39 13.70 -11.03
N THR A 135 -8.82 14.92 -11.27
CA THR A 135 -8.25 16.07 -10.56
C THR A 135 -8.97 16.24 -9.23
N PHE A 136 -8.24 16.67 -8.21
CA PHE A 136 -8.86 17.16 -7.00
C PHE A 136 -9.51 18.50 -7.34
N ALA A 137 -10.73 18.45 -7.84
CA ALA A 137 -11.50 19.66 -7.92
C ALA A 137 -11.91 20.05 -6.51
N ALA A 138 -11.55 21.23 -6.14
CA ALA A 138 -11.95 21.78 -4.88
C ALA A 138 -13.49 21.87 -4.79
#